data_cbcf8ff63f9ea792c2efdd631d7cbbaa
#
_entry.id   cbcf8ff63f9ea792c2efdd631d7cbbaa
#
_cell.length_a   1.000
_cell.length_b   1.000
_cell.length_c   1.000
_cell.angle_alpha   90.00
_cell.angle_beta   90.00
_cell.angle_gamma   90.00
#
_symmetry.space_group_name_H-M   'P 1'
#
loop_
_entity.id
_entity.type
_entity.pdbx_description
1 polymer ?
#
loop_
_entity_poly.entity_id
_entity_poly.type
_entity_poly.pdbx_seq_one_letter_code
_entity_poly.pdbx_strand_id
1 'polypeptide(L)'
;MTILDTIKEYKLKEIEKDKKIISVSRIEELAKAASPVRNFYAAIKHAQKDGYGLIAEIKKASPSKGLIREDFNPEKLATAYEEGGATCLSVLTDKPSFMGDKDFLTNARKSTQLPALRKDFMYDTYQVTEARALNADCILIIMASVSDQQAEELEHAAVSWLSLIHI
;
A
#
# COMPACT_ATOMS: atom_id res chain seq x y z
N MET A 1 -24.70 3.57 -9.12
CA MET A 1 -23.28 3.15 -9.21
C MET A 1 -22.49 4.10 -8.33
N THR A 2 -21.88 3.59 -7.29
CA THR A 2 -21.04 4.39 -6.37
C THR A 2 -19.65 4.59 -6.96
N ILE A 3 -18.87 5.51 -6.40
CA ILE A 3 -17.46 5.68 -6.81
C ILE A 3 -16.65 4.38 -6.57
N LEU A 4 -16.96 3.63 -5.52
CA LEU A 4 -16.32 2.34 -5.23
C LEU A 4 -16.65 1.27 -6.27
N ASP A 5 -17.88 1.26 -6.82
CA ASP A 5 -18.25 0.35 -7.90
C ASP A 5 -17.42 0.60 -9.17
N THR A 6 -17.27 1.87 -9.53
CA THR A 6 -16.43 2.28 -10.67
C THR A 6 -14.96 1.88 -10.46
N ILE A 7 -14.43 2.11 -9.27
CA ILE A 7 -13.07 1.73 -8.89
C ILE A 7 -12.89 0.22 -8.98
N LYS A 8 -13.83 -0.55 -8.44
CA LYS A 8 -13.80 -2.01 -8.48
C LYS A 8 -13.76 -2.54 -9.91
N GLU A 9 -14.56 -1.95 -10.80
CA GLU A 9 -14.61 -2.38 -12.20
C GLU A 9 -13.26 -2.24 -12.93
N TYR A 10 -12.60 -1.09 -12.83
CA TYR A 10 -11.30 -0.93 -13.49
C TYR A 10 -10.19 -1.71 -12.78
N LYS A 11 -10.25 -1.82 -11.44
CA LYS A 11 -9.23 -2.52 -10.68
C LYS A 11 -9.23 -4.03 -10.97
N LEU A 12 -10.38 -4.66 -11.11
CA LEU A 12 -10.47 -6.06 -11.51
C LEU A 12 -9.85 -6.29 -12.92
N LYS A 13 -10.07 -5.37 -13.87
CA LYS A 13 -9.43 -5.43 -15.20
C LYS A 13 -7.90 -5.25 -15.11
N GLU A 14 -7.43 -4.37 -14.22
CA GLU A 14 -6.00 -4.15 -13.96
C GLU A 14 -5.36 -5.43 -13.40
N ILE A 15 -5.96 -6.04 -12.38
CA ILE A 15 -5.48 -7.30 -11.78
C ILE A 15 -5.37 -8.41 -12.82
N GLU A 16 -6.41 -8.59 -13.65
CA GLU A 16 -6.39 -9.59 -14.73
C GLU A 16 -5.26 -9.35 -15.76
N LYS A 17 -4.98 -8.08 -16.06
CA LYS A 17 -3.85 -7.71 -16.91
C LYS A 17 -2.52 -8.00 -16.24
N ASP A 18 -2.37 -7.63 -14.98
CA ASP A 18 -1.14 -7.82 -14.23
C ASP A 18 -0.79 -9.31 -14.06
N LYS A 19 -1.80 -10.16 -13.79
CA LYS A 19 -1.63 -11.63 -13.74
C LYS A 19 -1.15 -12.23 -15.07
N LYS A 20 -1.48 -11.62 -16.21
CA LYS A 20 -0.98 -12.05 -17.53
C LYS A 20 0.46 -11.60 -17.79
N ILE A 21 0.89 -10.49 -17.19
CA ILE A 21 2.26 -9.95 -17.32
C ILE A 21 3.19 -10.69 -16.37
N ILE A 22 2.79 -10.86 -15.11
CA ILE A 22 3.56 -11.55 -14.08
C ILE A 22 2.67 -12.65 -13.48
N SER A 23 3.03 -13.91 -13.72
CA SER A 23 2.26 -15.04 -13.18
C SER A 23 2.27 -15.07 -11.65
N VAL A 24 1.28 -15.77 -11.06
CA VAL A 24 1.20 -15.97 -9.61
C VAL A 24 2.50 -16.54 -9.04
N SER A 25 3.04 -17.59 -9.67
CA SER A 25 4.30 -18.20 -9.20
C SER A 25 5.47 -17.20 -9.26
N ARG A 26 5.53 -16.38 -10.29
CA ARG A 26 6.60 -15.38 -10.43
C ARG A 26 6.50 -14.27 -9.41
N ILE A 27 5.29 -13.78 -9.11
CA ILE A 27 5.11 -12.74 -8.10
C ILE A 27 5.42 -13.27 -6.69
N GLU A 28 5.15 -14.56 -6.40
CA GLU A 28 5.54 -15.22 -5.16
C GLU A 28 7.06 -15.31 -4.98
N GLU A 29 7.78 -15.64 -6.06
CA GLU A 29 9.24 -15.63 -6.04
C GLU A 29 9.80 -14.25 -5.72
N LEU A 30 9.26 -13.21 -6.35
CA LEU A 30 9.63 -11.82 -6.09
C LEU A 30 9.30 -11.39 -4.66
N ALA A 31 8.15 -11.79 -4.14
CA ALA A 31 7.75 -11.54 -2.76
C ALA A 31 8.70 -12.21 -1.74
N LYS A 32 9.13 -13.45 -2.01
CA LYS A 32 10.12 -14.16 -1.18
C LYS A 32 11.51 -13.51 -1.23
N ALA A 33 11.88 -12.93 -2.36
CA ALA A 33 13.16 -12.22 -2.54
C ALA A 33 13.16 -10.79 -2.00
N ALA A 34 11.99 -10.26 -1.62
CA ALA A 34 11.85 -8.91 -1.10
C ALA A 34 12.58 -8.72 0.24
N SER A 35 13.01 -7.50 0.56
CA SER A 35 13.70 -7.18 1.82
C SER A 35 12.79 -7.50 3.03
N PRO A 36 13.35 -7.77 4.23
CA PRO A 36 12.53 -8.11 5.39
C PRO A 36 11.42 -7.08 5.66
N VAL A 37 10.27 -7.58 6.11
CA VAL A 37 9.14 -6.74 6.52
C VAL A 37 9.53 -5.88 7.71
N ARG A 38 9.24 -4.60 7.64
CA ARG A 38 9.31 -3.68 8.78
C ARG A 38 7.98 -3.74 9.52
N ASN A 39 8.00 -4.05 10.81
CA ASN A 39 6.77 -4.27 11.55
C ASN A 39 6.00 -2.96 11.77
N PHE A 40 5.00 -2.72 10.91
CA PHE A 40 4.17 -1.51 10.92
C PHE A 40 3.38 -1.37 12.24
N TYR A 41 2.78 -2.47 12.72
CA TYR A 41 2.05 -2.49 13.98
C TYR A 41 2.95 -2.17 15.18
N ALA A 42 4.11 -2.82 15.25
CA ALA A 42 5.05 -2.57 16.35
C ALA A 42 5.56 -1.14 16.34
N ALA A 43 5.79 -0.53 15.17
CA ALA A 43 6.20 0.86 15.06
C ALA A 43 5.14 1.81 15.64
N ILE A 44 3.87 1.64 15.26
CA ILE A 44 2.75 2.44 15.81
C ILE A 44 2.60 2.21 17.32
N LYS A 45 2.64 0.95 17.78
CA LYS A 45 2.57 0.63 19.24
C LYS A 45 3.72 1.24 20.03
N HIS A 46 4.92 1.26 19.46
CA HIS A 46 6.06 1.87 20.10
C HIS A 46 5.88 3.39 20.26
N ALA A 47 5.48 4.06 19.17
CA ALA A 47 5.24 5.50 19.19
C ALA A 47 4.14 5.94 20.18
N GLN A 48 3.13 5.10 20.40
CA GLN A 48 2.05 5.36 21.38
C GLN A 48 2.53 5.43 22.83
N LYS A 49 3.74 4.95 23.17
CA LYS A 49 4.27 5.04 24.54
C LYS A 49 4.67 6.48 24.90
N ASP A 50 5.11 7.24 23.89
CA ASP A 50 5.62 8.60 24.06
C ASP A 50 4.71 9.68 23.45
N GLY A 51 3.54 9.26 22.86
CA GLY A 51 2.59 10.18 22.23
C GLY A 51 1.73 9.51 21.18
N TYR A 52 1.78 10.01 19.95
CA TYR A 52 0.96 9.53 18.82
C TYR A 52 1.84 8.87 17.75
N GLY A 53 1.37 7.74 17.21
CA GLY A 53 1.93 7.18 15.99
C GLY A 53 1.38 7.93 14.77
N LEU A 54 2.26 8.57 14.00
CA LEU A 54 1.89 9.31 12.79
C LEU A 54 2.10 8.46 11.54
N ILE A 55 1.02 8.23 10.78
CA ILE A 55 1.07 7.65 9.43
C ILE A 55 1.04 8.80 8.43
N ALA A 56 2.15 9.07 7.75
CA ALA A 56 2.26 10.14 6.76
C ALA A 56 1.94 9.62 5.36
N GLU A 57 1.01 10.31 4.65
CA GLU A 57 0.53 9.87 3.34
C GLU A 57 1.26 10.56 2.18
N ILE A 58 1.84 9.78 1.28
CA ILE A 58 2.44 10.20 0.02
C ILE A 58 1.39 10.07 -1.09
N LYS A 59 0.82 11.22 -1.50
CA LYS A 59 -0.28 11.31 -2.44
C LYS A 59 -0.08 12.45 -3.44
N LYS A 60 -0.12 12.12 -4.74
CA LYS A 60 0.07 13.10 -5.82
C LYS A 60 -1.21 13.84 -6.18
N ALA A 61 -2.31 13.12 -6.25
CA ALA A 61 -3.62 13.64 -6.62
C ALA A 61 -4.75 12.93 -5.86
N SER A 62 -5.96 13.47 -5.89
CA SER A 62 -7.16 12.80 -5.41
C SER A 62 -8.37 13.15 -6.27
N PRO A 63 -9.43 12.29 -6.33
CA PRO A 63 -10.64 12.58 -7.10
C PRO A 63 -11.32 13.90 -6.71
N SER A 64 -11.25 14.27 -5.43
CA SER A 64 -11.93 15.46 -4.91
C SER A 64 -11.14 16.76 -5.07
N LYS A 65 -9.80 16.71 -5.19
CA LYS A 65 -8.93 17.90 -5.23
C LYS A 65 -8.09 17.99 -6.51
N GLY A 66 -8.15 16.99 -7.40
CA GLY A 66 -7.27 16.92 -8.56
C GLY A 66 -5.80 16.78 -8.16
N LEU A 67 -4.90 17.40 -8.90
CA LEU A 67 -3.47 17.43 -8.59
C LEU A 67 -3.24 18.21 -7.29
N ILE A 68 -2.60 17.58 -6.31
CA ILE A 68 -2.29 18.17 -5.00
C ILE A 68 -0.88 18.75 -4.99
N ARG A 69 0.04 18.11 -5.73
CA ARG A 69 1.44 18.46 -5.70
C ARG A 69 2.08 18.33 -7.08
N GLU A 70 2.55 19.45 -7.65
CA GLU A 70 3.22 19.49 -8.95
C GLU A 70 4.66 18.95 -8.87
N ASP A 71 5.39 19.35 -7.83
CA ASP A 71 6.77 18.93 -7.52
C ASP A 71 6.83 17.57 -6.82
N PHE A 72 5.98 16.64 -7.22
CA PHE A 72 5.84 15.35 -6.55
C PHE A 72 7.09 14.47 -6.72
N ASN A 73 7.73 14.18 -5.59
CA ASN A 73 8.86 13.27 -5.51
C ASN A 73 8.69 12.38 -4.27
N PRO A 74 8.37 11.07 -4.41
CA PRO A 74 8.09 10.18 -3.29
C PRO A 74 9.30 9.97 -2.37
N GLU A 75 10.52 9.97 -2.90
CA GLU A 75 11.76 9.81 -2.14
C GLU A 75 11.99 10.99 -1.19
N LYS A 76 11.92 12.21 -1.74
CA LYS A 76 12.08 13.44 -0.95
C LYS A 76 10.99 13.60 0.10
N LEU A 77 9.73 13.24 -0.25
CA LEU A 77 8.62 13.27 0.68
C LEU A 77 8.81 12.27 1.82
N ALA A 78 9.24 11.04 1.50
CA ALA A 78 9.48 10.01 2.50
C ALA A 78 10.56 10.43 3.50
N THR A 79 11.69 10.97 3.00
CA THR A 79 12.77 11.48 3.85
C THR A 79 12.30 12.65 4.74
N ALA A 80 11.58 13.62 4.16
CA ALA A 80 11.07 14.75 4.93
C ALA A 80 10.05 14.32 6.01
N TYR A 81 9.24 13.29 5.74
CA TYR A 81 8.33 12.74 6.72
C TYR A 81 9.05 12.01 7.85
N GLU A 82 10.11 11.24 7.54
CA GLU A 82 10.97 10.61 8.56
C GLU A 82 11.64 11.65 9.44
N GLU A 83 12.25 12.67 8.85
CA GLU A 83 12.86 13.81 9.56
C GLU A 83 11.84 14.58 10.42
N GLY A 84 10.60 14.69 9.94
CA GLY A 84 9.47 15.30 10.65
C GLY A 84 8.85 14.43 11.75
N GLY A 85 9.39 13.23 12.00
CA GLY A 85 8.93 12.34 13.06
C GLY A 85 7.76 11.45 12.71
N ALA A 86 7.48 11.21 11.42
CA ALA A 86 6.51 10.19 11.02
C ALA A 86 6.93 8.81 11.52
N THR A 87 5.95 8.01 11.91
CA THR A 87 6.15 6.63 12.38
C THR A 87 6.11 5.63 11.25
N CYS A 88 5.21 5.85 10.30
CA CYS A 88 4.98 5.00 9.13
C CYS A 88 4.61 5.84 7.91
N LEU A 89 4.75 5.25 6.72
CA LEU A 89 4.29 5.83 5.47
C LEU A 89 3.03 5.13 4.95
N SER A 90 2.17 5.89 4.26
CA SER A 90 1.08 5.38 3.43
C SER A 90 1.27 5.90 2.02
N VAL A 91 1.48 5.01 1.03
CA VAL A 91 1.84 5.42 -0.33
C VAL A 91 0.76 5.01 -1.31
N LEU A 92 0.17 5.99 -2.00
CA LEU A 92 -0.87 5.77 -3.01
C LEU A 92 -0.25 5.10 -4.25
N THR A 93 -0.77 3.91 -4.61
CA THR A 93 -0.36 3.19 -5.82
C THR A 93 -1.45 3.13 -6.89
N ASP A 94 -2.68 3.47 -6.55
CA ASP A 94 -3.78 3.52 -7.52
C ASP A 94 -3.60 4.64 -8.55
N LYS A 95 -3.46 4.28 -9.82
CA LYS A 95 -3.15 5.22 -10.90
C LYS A 95 -4.36 6.03 -11.37
N PRO A 96 -5.51 5.41 -11.67
CA PRO A 96 -6.64 6.14 -12.26
C PRO A 96 -7.22 7.23 -11.36
N SER A 97 -7.40 6.94 -10.06
CA SER A 97 -8.07 7.86 -9.15
C SER A 97 -7.12 8.79 -8.38
N PHE A 98 -5.85 8.38 -8.19
CA PHE A 98 -4.90 9.10 -7.33
C PHE A 98 -3.61 9.52 -8.04
N MET A 99 -3.47 9.25 -9.35
CA MET A 99 -2.22 9.41 -10.10
C MET A 99 -1.03 8.73 -9.39
N GLY A 100 -1.34 7.61 -8.69
CA GLY A 100 -0.38 6.78 -8.00
C GLY A 100 0.47 5.94 -8.95
N ASP A 101 1.51 5.32 -8.43
CA ASP A 101 2.32 4.35 -9.17
C ASP A 101 2.96 3.36 -8.20
N LYS A 102 3.15 2.11 -8.64
CA LYS A 102 3.81 1.05 -7.85
C LYS A 102 5.25 1.43 -7.50
N ASP A 103 5.93 2.14 -8.38
CA ASP A 103 7.29 2.61 -8.15
C ASP A 103 7.37 3.65 -7.02
N PHE A 104 6.31 4.41 -6.77
CA PHE A 104 6.31 5.39 -5.66
C PHE A 104 6.50 4.70 -4.32
N LEU A 105 5.85 3.54 -4.11
CA LEU A 105 6.00 2.73 -2.91
C LEU A 105 7.44 2.23 -2.74
N THR A 106 7.98 1.62 -3.78
CA THR A 106 9.33 1.07 -3.76
C THR A 106 10.38 2.16 -3.50
N ASN A 107 10.25 3.31 -4.15
CA ASN A 107 11.16 4.43 -4.03
C ASN A 107 11.06 5.09 -2.65
N ALA A 108 9.85 5.36 -2.16
CA ALA A 108 9.63 5.92 -0.83
C ALA A 108 10.23 5.02 0.26
N ARG A 109 9.95 3.70 0.19
CA ARG A 109 10.46 2.77 1.19
C ARG A 109 11.98 2.61 1.18
N LYS A 110 12.64 2.73 0.02
CA LYS A 110 14.11 2.71 -0.08
C LYS A 110 14.77 3.92 0.56
N SER A 111 14.09 5.07 0.57
CA SER A 111 14.64 6.34 1.03
C SER A 111 14.59 6.54 2.54
N THR A 112 13.89 5.66 3.29
CA THR A 112 13.71 5.75 4.73
C THR A 112 13.82 4.38 5.41
N GLN A 113 13.82 4.39 6.75
CA GLN A 113 13.66 3.18 7.56
C GLN A 113 12.20 2.96 8.03
N LEU A 114 11.28 3.87 7.69
CA LEU A 114 9.88 3.76 8.09
C LEU A 114 9.19 2.56 7.44
N PRO A 115 8.30 1.86 8.15
CA PRO A 115 7.39 0.90 7.53
C PRO A 115 6.45 1.58 6.55
N ALA A 116 6.17 0.93 5.41
CA ALA A 116 5.37 1.49 4.34
C ALA A 116 4.11 0.64 4.04
N LEU A 117 2.95 1.29 4.08
CA LEU A 117 1.67 0.73 3.69
C LEU A 117 1.42 1.01 2.20
N ARG A 118 1.08 -0.02 1.43
CA ARG A 118 0.51 0.14 0.09
C ARG A 118 -0.94 0.60 0.19
N LYS A 119 -1.19 1.83 -0.19
CA LYS A 119 -2.53 2.43 -0.24
C LYS A 119 -3.14 2.23 -1.63
N ASP A 120 -3.95 1.22 -1.74
CA ASP A 120 -4.62 0.79 -2.98
C ASP A 120 -5.98 0.16 -2.65
N PHE A 121 -6.75 -0.22 -3.67
CA PHE A 121 -8.00 -0.97 -3.54
C PHE A 121 -7.71 -2.46 -3.74
N MET A 122 -7.78 -3.24 -2.65
CA MET A 122 -7.46 -4.66 -2.64
C MET A 122 -8.71 -5.49 -2.88
N TYR A 123 -8.71 -6.31 -3.94
CA TYR A 123 -9.81 -7.21 -4.33
C TYR A 123 -9.35 -8.65 -4.59
N ASP A 124 -8.05 -8.91 -4.60
CA ASP A 124 -7.49 -10.21 -4.95
C ASP A 124 -6.20 -10.46 -4.16
N THR A 125 -5.99 -11.69 -3.71
CA THR A 125 -4.79 -12.08 -2.95
C THR A 125 -3.50 -11.92 -3.75
N TYR A 126 -3.57 -11.93 -5.10
CA TYR A 126 -2.46 -11.57 -5.96
C TYR A 126 -1.89 -10.19 -5.64
N GLN A 127 -2.76 -9.20 -5.40
CA GLN A 127 -2.31 -7.83 -5.05
C GLN A 127 -1.58 -7.78 -3.70
N VAL A 128 -1.93 -8.66 -2.77
CA VAL A 128 -1.24 -8.78 -1.47
C VAL A 128 0.19 -9.30 -1.68
N THR A 129 0.33 -10.37 -2.47
CA THR A 129 1.65 -10.92 -2.84
C THR A 129 2.46 -9.89 -3.65
N GLU A 130 1.82 -9.17 -4.57
CA GLU A 130 2.44 -8.07 -5.32
C GLU A 130 2.90 -6.94 -4.39
N ALA A 131 2.08 -6.55 -3.41
CA ALA A 131 2.47 -5.55 -2.42
C ALA A 131 3.77 -5.97 -1.70
N ARG A 132 3.89 -7.24 -1.32
CA ARG A 132 5.12 -7.77 -0.73
C ARG A 132 6.30 -7.71 -1.71
N ALA A 133 6.10 -8.09 -2.96
CA ALA A 133 7.12 -8.03 -4.01
C ALA A 133 7.63 -6.58 -4.24
N LEU A 134 6.75 -5.59 -4.07
CA LEU A 134 7.07 -4.16 -4.11
C LEU A 134 7.68 -3.64 -2.79
N ASN A 135 7.97 -4.52 -1.84
CA ASN A 135 8.48 -4.19 -0.51
C ASN A 135 7.48 -3.45 0.40
N ALA A 136 6.17 -3.56 0.19
CA ALA A 136 5.23 -3.11 1.20
C ALA A 136 5.42 -3.87 2.51
N ASP A 137 5.11 -3.20 3.61
CA ASP A 137 5.11 -3.78 4.96
C ASP A 137 3.70 -4.02 5.46
N CYS A 138 2.71 -3.35 4.88
CA CYS A 138 1.31 -3.39 5.23
C CYS A 138 0.43 -3.08 4.01
N ILE A 139 -0.84 -3.47 4.05
CA ILE A 139 -1.88 -3.07 3.09
C ILE A 139 -3.09 -2.51 3.82
N LEU A 140 -4.02 -1.90 3.07
CA LEU A 140 -5.33 -1.48 3.55
C LEU A 140 -6.41 -2.37 2.93
N ILE A 141 -7.31 -2.93 3.75
CA ILE A 141 -8.53 -3.60 3.30
C ILE A 141 -9.70 -2.65 3.55
N ILE A 142 -10.38 -2.24 2.47
CA ILE A 142 -11.52 -1.31 2.55
C ILE A 142 -12.80 -2.14 2.67
N MET A 143 -13.28 -2.37 3.89
CA MET A 143 -14.45 -3.23 4.18
C MET A 143 -15.71 -2.83 3.39
N ALA A 144 -15.90 -1.55 3.11
CA ALA A 144 -17.03 -1.05 2.32
C ALA A 144 -17.01 -1.49 0.84
N SER A 145 -15.92 -2.09 0.34
CA SER A 145 -15.75 -2.45 -1.07
C SER A 145 -15.60 -3.96 -1.30
N VAL A 146 -15.54 -4.76 -0.25
CA VAL A 146 -15.37 -6.22 -0.31
C VAL A 146 -16.44 -6.94 0.51
N SER A 147 -16.68 -8.22 0.24
CA SER A 147 -17.48 -9.06 1.12
C SER A 147 -16.65 -9.52 2.32
N ASP A 148 -17.31 -9.99 3.39
CA ASP A 148 -16.65 -10.54 4.57
C ASP A 148 -15.70 -11.69 4.20
N GLN A 149 -16.16 -12.61 3.35
CA GLN A 149 -15.31 -13.71 2.84
C GLN A 149 -14.08 -13.19 2.11
N GLN A 150 -14.24 -12.20 1.23
CA GLN A 150 -13.11 -11.62 0.48
C GLN A 150 -12.15 -10.87 1.42
N ALA A 151 -12.67 -10.20 2.44
CA ALA A 151 -11.84 -9.54 3.46
C ALA A 151 -10.99 -10.57 4.23
N GLU A 152 -11.59 -11.70 4.62
CA GLU A 152 -10.92 -12.81 5.31
C GLU A 152 -9.81 -13.43 4.43
N GLU A 153 -10.08 -13.66 3.15
CA GLU A 153 -9.08 -14.17 2.20
C GLU A 153 -7.88 -13.21 2.04
N LEU A 154 -8.15 -11.91 1.94
CA LEU A 154 -7.12 -10.87 1.86
C LEU A 154 -6.31 -10.77 3.16
N GLU A 155 -6.98 -10.87 4.30
CA GLU A 155 -6.34 -10.88 5.63
C GLU A 155 -5.40 -12.07 5.78
N HIS A 156 -5.86 -13.29 5.48
CA HIS A 156 -5.02 -14.49 5.54
C HIS A 156 -3.78 -14.37 4.65
N ALA A 157 -3.93 -13.85 3.44
CA ALA A 157 -2.80 -13.58 2.56
C ALA A 157 -1.85 -12.53 3.17
N ALA A 158 -2.39 -11.46 3.77
CA ALA A 158 -1.59 -10.42 4.39
C ALA A 158 -0.83 -10.92 5.63
N VAL A 159 -1.44 -11.79 6.46
CA VAL A 159 -0.72 -12.46 7.58
C VAL A 159 0.48 -13.25 7.09
N SER A 160 0.35 -13.90 5.93
CA SER A 160 1.41 -14.74 5.38
C SER A 160 2.59 -13.94 4.82
N TRP A 161 2.35 -12.73 4.33
CA TRP A 161 3.34 -11.95 3.58
C TRP A 161 3.80 -10.65 4.25
N LEU A 162 3.01 -10.06 5.11
CA LEU A 162 3.14 -8.67 5.58
C LEU A 162 3.01 -8.57 7.11
N SER A 163 3.19 -7.36 7.62
CA SER A 163 2.80 -7.00 8.99
C SER A 163 1.37 -6.48 8.98
N LEU A 164 0.45 -7.11 9.72
CA LEU A 164 -0.95 -6.73 9.77
C LEU A 164 -1.22 -5.55 10.69
N ILE A 165 -2.08 -4.63 10.19
CA ILE A 165 -2.90 -3.77 11.04
C ILE A 165 -4.36 -3.98 10.66
N HIS A 166 -5.19 -4.22 11.66
CA HIS A 166 -6.63 -4.06 11.55
C HIS A 166 -6.95 -2.58 11.77
N ILE A 167 -7.39 -1.91 10.71
CA ILE A 167 -7.96 -0.57 10.78
C ILE A 167 -9.43 -0.66 10.41
#